data_903741dec26ace562152fdc94d4edb18
#
_entry.id   903741dec26ace562152fdc94d4edb18
#
_cell.length_a   1.000
_cell.length_b   1.000
_cell.length_c   1.000
_cell.angle_alpha   90.00
_cell.angle_beta   90.00
_cell.angle_gamma   90.00
#
_symmetry.space_group_name_H-M   'P 1'
#
loop_
_entity.id
_entity.type
_entity.pdbx_description
1 polymer ?
#
loop_
_entity_poly.entity_id
_entity_poly.type
_entity_poly.pdbx_seq_one_letter_code
_entity_poly.pdbx_strand_id
1 'polypeptide(L)'
;AAAIAPTDNNPFVGFQALQFLPQVLGFPNQAEPGTSDDSKTTYTASLSHAFTDDLNVYLTYGTGFKGTSWNLSRDSLPTADERDGILAAGGTLPNNLETGTRLAGPEEAETIELGFKYSSDWGTLNAALFDQSITGFQQNAFLGTGFALRNAGKQSTEGAEIDLTVRATDSLTMMLSAVYLDPIYDDFRGAQLNGQPADFTGRKPAGIHELSLSAMVTYNFSVNGMDGFIQADYQHDSAVDIRAAGDLNNANLLLGARGFREREVSMVNASFGLSRGDWDLRVWGRNLTDDQWLITNFPGVAQTGTWTGYGNQPRTYGATLKRNF
;
A
#
# COMPACT_ATOMS: atom_id res chain seq x y z
N ALA A 1 -21.87 33.76 7.76
CA ALA A 1 -22.75 32.62 7.94
C ALA A 1 -23.40 32.77 9.30
N ALA A 2 -24.75 32.82 9.37
CA ALA A 2 -25.47 32.89 10.62
C ALA A 2 -25.29 31.57 11.37
N ALA A 3 -24.83 31.63 12.61
CA ALA A 3 -24.74 30.47 13.47
C ALA A 3 -26.17 29.89 13.66
N ILE A 4 -26.36 28.64 13.36
CA ILE A 4 -27.62 27.94 13.64
C ILE A 4 -27.69 27.80 15.17
N ALA A 5 -28.64 28.47 15.77
CA ALA A 5 -28.86 28.38 17.22
C ALA A 5 -29.23 26.93 17.59
N PRO A 6 -28.68 26.39 18.70
CA PRO A 6 -29.05 25.06 19.14
C PRO A 6 -30.52 25.08 19.60
N THR A 7 -31.33 24.24 18.96
CA THR A 7 -32.66 23.91 19.49
C THR A 7 -32.62 22.45 19.95
N ASP A 8 -33.28 22.14 21.04
CA ASP A 8 -33.26 20.82 21.68
C ASP A 8 -33.66 19.65 20.79
N ASN A 9 -34.19 19.93 19.60
CA ASN A 9 -34.60 18.94 18.61
C ASN A 9 -33.79 18.99 17.30
N ASN A 10 -32.65 19.69 17.26
CA ASN A 10 -31.84 19.73 16.04
C ASN A 10 -30.93 18.49 15.98
N PRO A 11 -31.16 17.55 15.07
CA PRO A 11 -30.32 16.35 14.95
C PRO A 11 -28.87 16.67 14.53
N PHE A 12 -28.60 17.91 14.12
CA PHE A 12 -27.28 18.38 13.71
C PHE A 12 -26.51 19.11 14.81
N VAL A 13 -27.04 19.18 16.06
CA VAL A 13 -26.32 19.82 17.19
C VAL A 13 -24.92 19.21 17.37
N GLY A 14 -24.79 17.89 17.18
CA GLY A 14 -23.46 17.23 17.21
C GLY A 14 -22.49 17.69 16.11
N PHE A 15 -22.99 18.25 15.01
CA PHE A 15 -22.18 18.81 13.93
C PHE A 15 -21.81 20.29 14.14
N GLN A 16 -22.33 20.94 15.15
CA GLN A 16 -21.93 22.33 15.46
C GLN A 16 -20.44 22.41 15.80
N ALA A 17 -19.90 21.40 16.46
CA ALA A 17 -18.46 21.32 16.71
C ALA A 17 -17.64 21.25 15.39
N LEU A 18 -18.20 20.69 14.31
CA LEU A 18 -17.56 20.65 13.01
C LEU A 18 -17.62 22.01 12.27
N GLN A 19 -18.59 22.87 12.59
CA GLN A 19 -18.65 24.23 12.04
C GLN A 19 -17.59 25.14 12.67
N PHE A 20 -17.16 24.81 13.87
CA PHE A 20 -16.10 25.50 14.61
C PHE A 20 -14.77 24.73 14.61
N LEU A 21 -14.63 23.71 13.76
CA LEU A 21 -13.29 23.28 13.40
C LEU A 21 -12.55 24.53 12.98
N PRO A 22 -11.46 24.89 13.66
CA PRO A 22 -10.80 26.16 13.43
C PRO A 22 -10.61 26.30 11.92
N GLN A 23 -11.11 27.39 11.37
CA GLN A 23 -10.76 27.76 10.02
C GLN A 23 -9.24 27.63 9.96
N VAL A 24 -8.72 27.08 8.87
CA VAL A 24 -7.29 27.16 8.61
C VAL A 24 -6.95 28.64 8.65
N LEU A 25 -6.67 29.12 9.85
CA LEU A 25 -6.18 30.46 10.02
C LEU A 25 -4.80 30.45 9.39
N GLY A 26 -4.54 31.37 8.48
CA GLY A 26 -3.25 31.48 7.80
C GLY A 26 -2.11 31.89 8.75
N PHE A 27 -2.20 31.51 10.01
CA PHE A 27 -1.15 31.72 11.00
C PHE A 27 -0.20 30.51 10.97
N PRO A 28 1.11 30.76 10.86
CA PRO A 28 2.08 29.71 10.98
C PRO A 28 1.89 29.00 12.33
N ASN A 29 1.85 27.68 12.29
CA ASN A 29 1.85 26.86 13.50
C ASN A 29 3.15 27.16 14.27
N GLN A 30 3.03 27.80 15.42
CA GLN A 30 4.17 28.15 16.27
C GLN A 30 4.61 27.02 17.22
N ALA A 31 3.85 25.92 17.25
CA ALA A 31 4.16 24.77 18.10
C ALA A 31 5.19 23.82 17.44
N GLU A 32 5.37 23.91 16.13
CA GLU A 32 6.31 23.11 15.38
C GLU A 32 7.22 24.04 14.54
N PRO A 33 8.50 23.68 14.33
CA PRO A 33 9.47 24.58 13.69
C PRO A 33 9.13 24.92 12.25
N GLY A 34 8.24 24.13 11.58
CA GLY A 34 7.86 24.31 10.18
C GLY A 34 8.96 23.98 9.18
N THR A 35 10.13 23.60 9.66
CA THR A 35 11.30 23.22 8.85
C THR A 35 11.98 22.01 9.47
N SER A 36 12.58 21.20 8.64
CA SER A 36 13.48 20.11 9.02
C SER A 36 14.73 20.16 8.17
N ASP A 37 15.85 19.79 8.75
CA ASP A 37 17.15 19.67 8.05
C ASP A 37 17.76 18.33 8.44
N ASP A 38 17.75 17.40 7.50
CA ASP A 38 18.19 16.04 7.71
C ASP A 38 19.30 15.72 6.70
N SER A 39 20.35 15.07 7.18
CA SER A 39 21.42 14.58 6.30
C SER A 39 21.93 13.23 6.77
N LYS A 40 22.24 12.34 5.84
CA LYS A 40 22.80 11.03 6.10
C LYS A 40 23.66 10.59 4.92
N THR A 41 24.81 10.03 5.22
CA THR A 41 25.61 9.33 4.20
C THR A 41 25.10 7.91 4.08
N THR A 42 24.69 7.53 2.87
CA THR A 42 24.31 6.16 2.53
C THR A 42 25.37 5.53 1.64
N TYR A 43 25.48 4.22 1.68
CA TYR A 43 26.44 3.47 0.88
C TYR A 43 25.88 2.12 0.47
N THR A 44 26.45 1.58 -0.62
CA THR A 44 26.17 0.23 -1.09
C THR A 44 27.48 -0.46 -1.40
N ALA A 45 27.63 -1.69 -0.96
CA ALA A 45 28.72 -2.59 -1.30
C ALA A 45 28.14 -3.84 -1.95
N SER A 46 28.65 -4.22 -3.12
CA SER A 46 28.21 -5.41 -3.84
C SER A 46 29.42 -6.23 -4.30
N LEU A 47 29.33 -7.54 -4.09
CA LEU A 47 30.24 -8.53 -4.63
C LEU A 47 29.47 -9.43 -5.58
N SER A 48 29.97 -9.58 -6.79
CA SER A 48 29.36 -10.41 -7.83
C SER A 48 30.42 -11.32 -8.45
N HIS A 49 30.03 -12.56 -8.73
CA HIS A 49 30.88 -13.55 -9.37
C HIS A 49 30.13 -14.35 -10.43
N ALA A 50 30.68 -14.37 -11.63
CA ALA A 50 30.21 -15.23 -12.72
C ALA A 50 30.86 -16.61 -12.57
N PHE A 51 30.07 -17.60 -12.14
CA PHE A 51 30.51 -18.99 -12.05
C PHE A 51 30.63 -19.67 -13.42
N THR A 52 29.75 -19.29 -14.34
CA THR A 52 29.76 -19.66 -15.74
C THR A 52 29.32 -18.45 -16.58
N ASP A 53 29.34 -18.58 -17.91
CA ASP A 53 28.81 -17.55 -18.82
C ASP A 53 27.31 -17.30 -18.58
N ASP A 54 26.60 -18.30 -18.06
CA ASP A 54 25.16 -18.28 -17.85
C ASP A 54 24.75 -17.98 -16.40
N LEU A 55 25.63 -18.15 -15.41
CA LEU A 55 25.33 -18.06 -13.98
C LEU A 55 26.16 -17.00 -13.28
N ASN A 56 25.48 -16.00 -12.74
CA ASN A 56 26.04 -14.99 -11.88
C ASN A 56 25.41 -15.06 -10.48
N VAL A 57 26.22 -14.96 -9.43
CA VAL A 57 25.78 -14.87 -8.03
C VAL A 57 26.29 -13.57 -7.45
N TYR A 58 25.49 -12.92 -6.62
CA TYR A 58 25.86 -11.67 -5.98
C TYR A 58 25.42 -11.62 -4.53
N LEU A 59 26.18 -10.84 -3.75
CA LEU A 59 25.84 -10.44 -2.39
C LEU A 59 25.92 -8.91 -2.33
N THR A 60 24.85 -8.27 -1.87
CA THR A 60 24.78 -6.83 -1.73
C THR A 60 24.41 -6.45 -0.29
N TYR A 61 25.09 -5.45 0.23
CA TYR A 61 24.70 -4.75 1.44
C TYR A 61 24.48 -3.27 1.10
N GLY A 62 23.38 -2.70 1.54
CA GLY A 62 23.03 -1.33 1.27
C GLY A 62 22.38 -0.63 2.46
N THR A 63 22.59 0.68 2.56
CA THR A 63 21.90 1.53 3.52
C THR A 63 21.04 2.55 2.79
N GLY A 64 19.89 2.89 3.36
CA GLY A 64 18.93 3.85 2.84
C GLY A 64 18.59 4.92 3.87
N PHE A 65 18.09 6.04 3.39
CA PHE A 65 17.68 7.15 4.21
C PHE A 65 16.47 7.86 3.60
N LYS A 66 15.50 8.16 4.44
CA LYS A 66 14.37 9.03 4.08
C LYS A 66 14.26 10.11 5.13
N GLY A 67 14.29 11.36 4.73
CA GLY A 67 14.20 12.51 5.62
C GLY A 67 12.85 12.64 6.33
N THR A 68 12.74 13.61 7.19
CA THR A 68 11.52 13.96 7.91
C THR A 68 10.34 14.14 6.95
N SER A 69 9.24 13.51 7.25
CA SER A 69 7.99 13.67 6.53
C SER A 69 7.03 14.58 7.29
N TRP A 70 6.33 15.42 6.55
CA TRP A 70 5.33 16.33 7.08
C TRP A 70 3.94 15.97 6.61
N ASN A 71 2.99 15.92 7.53
CA ASN A 71 1.58 15.78 7.19
C ASN A 71 1.00 17.15 6.83
N LEU A 72 0.77 17.38 5.54
CA LEU A 72 0.24 18.63 5.02
C LEU A 72 -1.30 18.72 5.09
N SER A 73 -1.97 17.70 5.61
CA SER A 73 -3.41 17.73 5.78
C SER A 73 -3.81 18.60 6.97
N ARG A 74 -4.26 19.80 6.69
CA ARG A 74 -4.78 20.83 7.62
C ARG A 74 -3.81 21.26 8.72
N ASP A 75 -3.42 22.49 8.61
CA ASP A 75 -2.72 23.23 9.66
C ASP A 75 -3.71 23.96 10.56
N SER A 76 -4.35 23.24 11.47
CA SER A 76 -5.34 23.82 12.39
C SER A 76 -5.09 23.40 13.83
N LEU A 77 -3.81 23.45 14.24
CA LEU A 77 -3.50 23.30 15.64
C LEU A 77 -4.03 24.52 16.40
N PRO A 78 -4.88 24.33 17.43
CA PRO A 78 -5.25 25.42 18.30
C PRO A 78 -3.99 25.96 18.99
N THR A 79 -3.95 27.25 19.20
CA THR A 79 -2.97 27.85 20.11
C THR A 79 -3.13 27.23 21.50
N ALA A 80 -2.14 27.36 22.38
CA ALA A 80 -2.22 26.82 23.73
C ALA A 80 -3.46 27.35 24.46
N ASP A 81 -3.78 28.65 24.32
CA ASP A 81 -4.92 29.27 24.94
C ASP A 81 -6.27 28.76 24.41
N GLU A 82 -6.37 28.54 23.11
CA GLU A 82 -7.55 27.93 22.48
C GLU A 82 -7.74 26.48 22.90
N ARG A 83 -6.66 25.71 22.99
CA ARG A 83 -6.65 24.35 23.50
C ARG A 83 -7.19 24.28 24.91
N ASP A 84 -6.63 25.12 25.78
CA ASP A 84 -7.02 25.19 27.20
C ASP A 84 -8.48 25.63 27.32
N GLY A 85 -8.93 26.55 26.48
CA GLY A 85 -10.33 26.98 26.41
C GLY A 85 -11.28 25.85 25.97
N ILE A 86 -10.91 25.06 24.95
CA ILE A 86 -11.69 23.92 24.49
C ILE A 86 -11.80 22.85 25.59
N LEU A 87 -10.68 22.53 26.26
CA LEU A 87 -10.66 21.54 27.33
C LEU A 87 -11.44 22.02 28.57
N ALA A 88 -11.32 23.29 28.94
CA ALA A 88 -12.08 23.90 30.05
C ALA A 88 -13.59 23.92 29.77
N ALA A 89 -14.00 24.01 28.51
CA ALA A 89 -15.40 23.93 28.09
C ALA A 89 -15.92 22.47 28.00
N GLY A 90 -15.13 21.48 28.38
CA GLY A 90 -15.51 20.06 28.30
C GLY A 90 -15.44 19.50 26.88
N GLY A 91 -14.82 20.20 25.93
CA GLY A 91 -14.58 19.72 24.57
C GLY A 91 -13.44 18.73 24.53
N THR A 92 -13.43 17.89 23.50
CA THR A 92 -12.31 17.00 23.15
C THR A 92 -11.57 17.57 21.96
N LEU A 93 -10.24 17.54 22.01
CA LEU A 93 -9.43 17.89 20.84
C LEU A 93 -9.47 16.74 19.84
N PRO A 94 -9.71 17.01 18.55
CA PRO A 94 -9.47 16.03 17.52
C PRO A 94 -8.02 15.56 17.54
N ASN A 95 -7.78 14.25 17.40
CA ASN A 95 -6.45 13.65 17.51
C ASN A 95 -5.41 14.23 16.53
N ASN A 96 -5.86 14.73 15.39
CA ASN A 96 -5.00 15.36 14.37
C ASN A 96 -4.61 16.81 14.71
N LEU A 97 -5.08 17.35 15.82
CA LEU A 97 -4.71 18.68 16.31
C LEU A 97 -3.71 18.63 17.47
N GLU A 98 -3.25 17.44 17.85
CA GLU A 98 -2.22 17.31 18.87
C GLU A 98 -0.84 17.69 18.31
N THR A 99 -0.07 18.47 19.08
CA THR A 99 1.31 18.80 18.77
C THR A 99 2.15 17.52 18.63
N GLY A 100 3.02 17.46 17.63
CA GLY A 100 3.89 16.31 17.37
C GLY A 100 3.26 15.19 16.54
N THR A 101 2.04 15.39 15.98
CA THR A 101 1.38 14.41 15.10
C THR A 101 1.50 14.77 13.61
N ARG A 102 2.17 15.87 13.29
CA ARG A 102 2.28 16.39 11.91
C ARG A 102 3.57 16.07 11.24
N LEU A 103 4.56 15.62 11.96
CA LEU A 103 5.85 15.22 11.40
C LEU A 103 6.27 13.86 11.96
N ALA A 104 7.00 13.13 11.13
CA ALA A 104 7.78 11.98 11.55
C ALA A 104 9.24 12.24 11.18
N GLY A 105 10.14 12.00 12.12
CA GLY A 105 11.57 12.11 11.91
C GLY A 105 12.08 11.13 10.85
N PRO A 106 13.39 11.16 10.54
CA PRO A 106 13.97 10.35 9.49
C PRO A 106 13.79 8.84 9.69
N GLU A 107 13.78 8.10 8.58
CA GLU A 107 13.94 6.64 8.53
C GLU A 107 15.33 6.28 8.05
N GLU A 108 15.90 5.24 8.64
CA GLU A 108 17.14 4.62 8.20
C GLU A 108 16.87 3.16 7.85
N ALA A 109 17.29 2.76 6.66
CA ALA A 109 17.14 1.39 6.18
C ALA A 109 18.49 0.72 6.01
N GLU A 110 18.52 -0.58 6.29
CA GLU A 110 19.62 -1.48 6.01
C GLU A 110 19.07 -2.71 5.29
N THR A 111 19.78 -3.18 4.27
CA THR A 111 19.38 -4.36 3.50
C THR A 111 20.59 -5.21 3.19
N ILE A 112 20.50 -6.50 3.40
CA ILE A 112 21.41 -7.51 2.88
C ILE A 112 20.65 -8.41 1.91
N GLU A 113 21.24 -8.69 0.76
CA GLU A 113 20.63 -9.47 -0.30
C GLU A 113 21.61 -10.43 -0.92
N LEU A 114 21.24 -11.70 -1.02
CA LEU A 114 21.95 -12.74 -1.76
C LEU A 114 21.10 -13.20 -2.91
N GLY A 115 21.60 -13.05 -4.13
CA GLY A 115 20.85 -13.44 -5.30
C GLY A 115 21.69 -14.15 -6.35
N PHE A 116 20.99 -14.79 -7.29
CA PHE A 116 21.60 -15.34 -8.47
C PHE A 116 20.79 -15.03 -9.72
N LYS A 117 21.47 -14.96 -10.86
CA LYS A 117 20.91 -14.72 -12.19
C LYS A 117 21.45 -15.80 -13.11
N TYR A 118 20.51 -16.51 -13.73
CA TYR A 118 20.80 -17.52 -14.72
C TYR A 118 20.14 -17.17 -16.04
N SER A 119 20.88 -17.29 -17.14
CA SER A 119 20.39 -17.01 -18.49
C SER A 119 20.87 -18.08 -19.45
N SER A 120 19.98 -18.63 -20.26
CA SER A 120 20.27 -19.63 -21.28
C SER A 120 19.35 -19.49 -22.49
N ASP A 121 19.54 -20.30 -23.51
CA ASP A 121 18.71 -20.29 -24.71
C ASP A 121 17.24 -20.59 -24.42
N TRP A 122 16.94 -21.37 -23.37
CA TRP A 122 15.58 -21.72 -23.01
C TRP A 122 14.90 -20.65 -22.13
N GLY A 123 15.63 -19.68 -21.54
CA GLY A 123 15.04 -18.65 -20.72
C GLY A 123 15.96 -18.04 -19.67
N THR A 124 15.37 -17.36 -18.71
CA THR A 124 16.06 -16.65 -17.61
C THR A 124 15.44 -17.00 -16.27
N LEU A 125 16.27 -17.11 -15.24
CA LEU A 125 15.86 -17.28 -13.86
C LEU A 125 16.66 -16.32 -12.97
N ASN A 126 15.97 -15.43 -12.27
CA ASN A 126 16.55 -14.60 -11.23
C ASN A 126 15.89 -14.99 -9.90
N ALA A 127 16.67 -15.10 -8.84
CA ALA A 127 16.13 -15.26 -7.50
C ALA A 127 17.01 -14.54 -6.48
N ALA A 128 16.39 -14.05 -5.43
CA ALA A 128 17.07 -13.41 -4.31
C ALA A 128 16.43 -13.77 -2.99
N LEU A 129 17.26 -13.77 -1.94
CA LEU A 129 16.87 -13.80 -0.54
C LEU A 129 17.38 -12.50 0.09
N PHE A 130 16.57 -11.86 0.89
CA PHE A 130 16.96 -10.60 1.52
C PHE A 130 16.43 -10.49 2.95
N ASP A 131 17.16 -9.72 3.73
CA ASP A 131 16.77 -9.21 5.04
C ASP A 131 16.87 -7.69 5.00
N GLN A 132 15.80 -7.01 5.37
CA GLN A 132 15.71 -5.57 5.42
C GLN A 132 15.24 -5.12 6.80
N SER A 133 15.86 -4.10 7.36
CA SER A 133 15.37 -3.42 8.55
C SER A 133 15.24 -1.92 8.32
N ILE A 134 14.19 -1.32 8.89
CA ILE A 134 13.92 0.11 8.84
C ILE A 134 13.77 0.59 10.27
N THR A 135 14.68 1.47 10.71
CA THR A 135 14.62 2.15 11.99
C THR A 135 13.95 3.51 11.84
N GLY A 136 13.10 3.87 12.78
CA GLY A 136 12.31 5.10 12.69
C GLY A 136 11.23 5.06 11.61
N PHE A 137 10.71 3.88 11.27
CA PHE A 137 9.68 3.70 10.24
C PHE A 137 8.54 4.71 10.38
N GLN A 138 8.29 5.46 9.31
CA GLN A 138 7.25 6.50 9.28
C GLN A 138 5.90 5.89 8.95
N GLN A 139 4.96 6.01 9.87
CA GLN A 139 3.60 5.54 9.67
C GLN A 139 2.61 6.68 9.68
N ASN A 140 1.68 6.65 8.73
CA ASN A 140 0.55 7.56 8.66
C ASN A 140 -0.72 6.81 9.05
N ALA A 141 -1.34 7.18 10.17
CA ALA A 141 -2.55 6.55 10.67
C ALA A 141 -3.74 7.50 10.57
N PHE A 142 -4.86 7.04 10.01
CA PHE A 142 -6.11 7.79 9.98
C PHE A 142 -6.81 7.70 11.34
N LEU A 143 -7.11 8.85 11.94
CA LEU A 143 -7.69 8.96 13.27
C LEU A 143 -9.15 9.47 13.23
N GLY A 144 -9.87 9.12 12.21
CA GLY A 144 -11.31 9.47 12.05
C GLY A 144 -11.56 10.77 11.30
N THR A 145 -10.91 11.87 11.62
CA THR A 145 -11.07 13.19 10.96
C THR A 145 -9.80 13.71 10.31
N GLY A 146 -8.65 13.05 10.53
CA GLY A 146 -7.36 13.43 9.99
C GLY A 146 -6.34 12.31 10.13
N PHE A 147 -5.11 12.60 9.71
CA PHE A 147 -4.00 11.66 9.79
C PHE A 147 -3.00 12.13 10.86
N ALA A 148 -2.50 11.18 11.65
CA ALA A 148 -1.32 11.37 12.48
C ALA A 148 -0.13 10.69 11.83
N LEU A 149 0.96 11.43 11.70
CA LEU A 149 2.23 10.93 11.20
C LEU A 149 3.16 10.69 12.38
N ARG A 150 3.74 9.50 12.48
CA ARG A 150 4.58 9.07 13.61
C ARG A 150 5.68 8.14 13.13
N ASN A 151 6.74 8.02 13.93
CA ASN A 151 7.73 6.97 13.74
C ASN A 151 7.33 5.73 14.55
N ALA A 152 7.36 4.56 13.90
CA ALA A 152 7.53 3.29 14.60
C ALA A 152 9.03 3.15 15.00
N GLY A 153 9.33 2.38 16.03
CA GLY A 153 10.71 2.18 16.47
C GLY A 153 11.53 1.44 15.41
N LYS A 154 11.09 0.24 15.03
CA LYS A 154 11.77 -0.60 14.04
C LYS A 154 10.79 -1.55 13.36
N GLN A 155 10.99 -1.76 12.06
CA GLN A 155 10.38 -2.82 11.27
C GLN A 155 11.46 -3.62 10.57
N SER A 156 11.32 -4.94 10.54
CA SER A 156 12.14 -5.83 9.71
C SER A 156 11.28 -6.61 8.72
N THR A 157 11.90 -7.08 7.65
CA THR A 157 11.27 -7.89 6.62
C THR A 157 12.27 -8.86 6.06
N GLU A 158 12.10 -10.14 6.33
CA GLU A 158 12.77 -11.20 5.60
C GLU A 158 11.96 -11.52 4.35
N GLY A 159 12.63 -11.81 3.23
CA GLY A 159 11.93 -12.07 2.00
C GLY A 159 12.71 -12.91 0.99
N ALA A 160 11.96 -13.39 0.02
CA ALA A 160 12.47 -14.10 -1.15
C ALA A 160 11.73 -13.63 -2.39
N GLU A 161 12.44 -13.52 -3.49
CA GLU A 161 11.84 -13.22 -4.80
C GLU A 161 12.37 -14.14 -5.88
N ILE A 162 11.55 -14.41 -6.88
CA ILE A 162 11.89 -15.19 -8.05
C ILE A 162 11.22 -14.61 -9.29
N ASP A 163 11.98 -14.48 -10.36
CA ASP A 163 11.51 -14.18 -11.70
C ASP A 163 12.01 -15.26 -12.68
N LEU A 164 11.09 -15.93 -13.32
CA LEU A 164 11.34 -16.99 -14.28
C LEU A 164 10.68 -16.66 -15.63
N THR A 165 11.45 -16.70 -16.70
CA THR A 165 10.93 -16.69 -18.08
C THR A 165 11.41 -17.94 -18.78
N VAL A 166 10.47 -18.72 -19.32
CA VAL A 166 10.75 -19.95 -20.07
C VAL A 166 10.23 -19.83 -21.50
N ARG A 167 11.11 -20.01 -22.46
CA ARG A 167 10.78 -20.23 -23.89
C ARG A 167 10.68 -21.72 -24.13
N ALA A 168 9.50 -22.29 -23.83
CA ALA A 168 9.30 -23.74 -23.94
C ALA A 168 9.37 -24.25 -25.40
N THR A 169 8.96 -23.39 -26.34
CA THR A 169 9.13 -23.57 -27.78
C THR A 169 9.25 -22.18 -28.42
N ASP A 170 9.51 -22.13 -29.74
CA ASP A 170 9.50 -20.88 -30.52
C ASP A 170 8.16 -20.13 -30.42
N SER A 171 7.08 -20.86 -30.15
CA SER A 171 5.72 -20.34 -30.06
C SER A 171 5.22 -20.14 -28.64
N LEU A 172 5.81 -20.80 -27.63
CA LEU A 172 5.29 -20.82 -26.26
C LEU A 172 6.28 -20.19 -25.30
N THR A 173 5.86 -19.08 -24.68
CA THR A 173 6.58 -18.40 -23.60
C THR A 173 5.76 -18.43 -22.32
N MET A 174 6.40 -18.75 -21.20
CA MET A 174 5.83 -18.72 -19.86
C MET A 174 6.65 -17.80 -18.97
N MET A 175 5.99 -17.05 -18.11
CA MET A 175 6.61 -16.17 -17.12
C MET A 175 5.99 -16.45 -15.75
N LEU A 176 6.82 -16.41 -14.72
CA LEU A 176 6.43 -16.52 -13.33
C LEU A 176 7.23 -15.52 -12.52
N SER A 177 6.55 -14.69 -11.76
CA SER A 177 7.15 -13.83 -10.75
C SER A 177 6.48 -14.12 -9.41
N ALA A 178 7.27 -14.28 -8.36
CA ALA A 178 6.75 -14.45 -7.00
C ALA A 178 7.62 -13.70 -6.00
N VAL A 179 6.97 -13.11 -5.00
CA VAL A 179 7.61 -12.46 -3.86
C VAL A 179 6.99 -13.02 -2.59
N TYR A 180 7.83 -13.46 -1.68
CA TYR A 180 7.45 -13.83 -0.33
C TYR A 180 8.06 -12.84 0.67
N LEU A 181 7.25 -12.33 1.60
CA LEU A 181 7.64 -11.36 2.62
C LEU A 181 7.15 -11.82 3.99
N ASP A 182 8.00 -11.68 4.99
CA ASP A 182 7.64 -11.83 6.41
C ASP A 182 7.93 -10.53 7.18
N PRO A 183 7.09 -9.49 7.02
CA PRO A 183 7.27 -8.21 7.67
C PRO A 183 6.79 -8.26 9.12
N ILE A 184 7.55 -7.63 10.03
CA ILE A 184 7.19 -7.52 11.44
C ILE A 184 7.59 -6.16 12.01
N TYR A 185 6.78 -5.62 12.92
CA TYR A 185 7.19 -4.51 13.76
C TYR A 185 8.04 -5.03 14.92
N ASP A 186 9.34 -4.83 14.88
CA ASP A 186 10.25 -5.23 15.97
C ASP A 186 10.05 -4.35 17.22
N ASP A 187 9.75 -3.08 17.02
CA ASP A 187 9.39 -2.12 18.06
C ASP A 187 8.39 -1.09 17.52
N PHE A 188 7.17 -1.09 18.09
CA PHE A 188 6.15 -0.08 17.77
C PHE A 188 5.24 0.22 18.96
N ARG A 189 5.83 0.75 20.03
CA ARG A 189 5.12 1.09 21.27
C ARG A 189 4.36 2.43 21.21
N GLY A 190 4.70 3.29 20.25
CA GLY A 190 4.05 4.58 20.04
C GLY A 190 2.83 4.53 19.12
N ALA A 191 2.31 3.35 18.82
CA ALA A 191 1.11 3.18 17.99
C ALA A 191 -0.13 3.76 18.67
N GLN A 192 -1.15 4.01 17.88
CA GLN A 192 -2.47 4.38 18.36
C GLN A 192 -3.54 3.43 17.84
N LEU A 193 -4.48 3.09 18.75
CA LEU A 193 -5.63 2.28 18.47
C LEU A 193 -6.89 3.04 18.92
N ASN A 194 -7.72 3.48 17.96
CA ASN A 194 -8.91 4.27 18.26
C ASN A 194 -8.61 5.52 19.12
N GLY A 195 -7.49 6.19 18.83
CA GLY A 195 -7.06 7.37 19.59
C GLY A 195 -6.45 7.06 20.97
N GLN A 196 -6.27 5.80 21.33
CA GLN A 196 -5.61 5.38 22.56
C GLN A 196 -4.20 4.83 22.26
N PRO A 197 -3.23 5.06 23.15
CA PRO A 197 -1.91 4.46 23.02
C PRO A 197 -2.00 2.93 22.88
N ALA A 198 -1.20 2.37 21.97
CA ALA A 198 -1.16 0.94 21.71
C ALA A 198 0.28 0.49 21.44
N ASP A 199 0.53 -0.79 21.67
CA ASP A 199 1.79 -1.46 21.34
C ASP A 199 1.53 -2.46 20.21
N PHE A 200 2.16 -2.23 19.06
CA PHE A 200 2.08 -3.11 17.89
C PHE A 200 3.35 -3.95 17.69
N THR A 201 4.26 -3.91 18.63
CA THR A 201 5.46 -4.77 18.63
C THR A 201 5.08 -6.23 18.45
N GLY A 202 5.77 -6.91 17.54
CA GLY A 202 5.50 -8.30 17.18
C GLY A 202 4.31 -8.52 16.24
N ARG A 203 3.69 -7.47 15.73
CA ARG A 203 2.58 -7.58 14.77
C ARG A 203 3.05 -7.36 13.34
N LYS A 204 2.35 -7.97 12.39
CA LYS A 204 2.55 -7.74 10.97
C LYS A 204 1.91 -6.40 10.54
N PRO A 205 2.59 -5.62 9.69
CA PRO A 205 2.01 -4.43 9.07
C PRO A 205 0.79 -4.79 8.22
N ALA A 206 -0.23 -3.95 8.28
CA ALA A 206 -1.38 -4.10 7.39
C ALA A 206 -1.04 -3.74 5.95
N GLY A 207 -1.72 -4.36 4.99
CA GLY A 207 -1.60 -4.04 3.57
C GLY A 207 -0.40 -4.68 2.85
N ILE A 208 0.47 -5.42 3.54
CA ILE A 208 1.60 -6.13 2.95
C ILE A 208 1.26 -7.62 2.86
N HIS A 209 1.10 -8.12 1.65
CA HIS A 209 0.85 -9.54 1.39
C HIS A 209 2.12 -10.36 1.67
N GLU A 210 1.96 -11.52 2.33
CA GLU A 210 3.09 -12.43 2.55
C GLU A 210 3.52 -13.12 1.26
N LEU A 211 2.58 -13.41 0.37
CA LEU A 211 2.87 -13.99 -0.94
C LEU A 211 2.13 -13.20 -2.01
N SER A 212 2.89 -12.72 -2.99
CA SER A 212 2.37 -12.19 -4.25
C SER A 212 2.94 -13.01 -5.39
N LEU A 213 2.07 -13.49 -6.29
CA LEU A 213 2.43 -14.32 -7.42
C LEU A 213 1.76 -13.80 -8.69
N SER A 214 2.53 -13.72 -9.77
CA SER A 214 2.04 -13.45 -11.13
C SER A 214 2.57 -14.51 -12.08
N ALA A 215 1.68 -15.16 -12.83
CA ALA A 215 2.04 -16.12 -13.86
C ALA A 215 1.40 -15.73 -15.19
N MET A 216 2.14 -15.83 -16.27
CA MET A 216 1.64 -15.54 -17.61
C MET A 216 2.09 -16.61 -18.60
N VAL A 217 1.20 -16.99 -19.52
CA VAL A 217 1.50 -17.84 -20.65
C VAL A 217 1.07 -17.14 -21.94
N THR A 218 1.96 -17.16 -22.94
CA THR A 218 1.69 -16.62 -24.27
C THR A 218 2.03 -17.69 -25.31
N TYR A 219 1.05 -17.98 -26.15
CA TYR A 219 1.21 -18.86 -27.29
C TYR A 219 1.00 -18.10 -28.61
N ASN A 220 2.03 -18.00 -29.41
CA ASN A 220 1.98 -17.39 -30.73
C ASN A 220 1.75 -18.45 -31.81
N PHE A 221 0.97 -18.12 -32.82
CA PHE A 221 0.67 -19.05 -33.95
C PHE A 221 0.44 -18.26 -35.23
N SER A 222 0.59 -18.98 -36.36
CA SER A 222 0.23 -18.43 -37.66
C SER A 222 -0.74 -19.39 -38.36
N VAL A 223 -1.84 -18.84 -38.89
CA VAL A 223 -2.87 -19.63 -39.58
C VAL A 223 -3.43 -18.85 -40.77
N ASN A 224 -3.42 -19.46 -41.94
CA ASN A 224 -3.97 -18.87 -43.19
C ASN A 224 -3.44 -17.45 -43.50
N GLY A 225 -2.15 -17.19 -43.24
CA GLY A 225 -1.51 -15.89 -43.48
C GLY A 225 -1.92 -14.81 -42.47
N MET A 226 -2.45 -15.21 -41.32
CA MET A 226 -2.67 -14.36 -40.14
C MET A 226 -1.73 -14.79 -39.03
N ASP A 227 -1.14 -13.82 -38.34
CA ASP A 227 -0.39 -14.04 -37.11
C ASP A 227 -1.32 -13.84 -35.95
N GLY A 228 -1.23 -14.70 -34.95
CA GLY A 228 -2.09 -14.64 -33.79
C GLY A 228 -1.38 -14.96 -32.50
N PHE A 229 -2.01 -14.59 -31.37
CA PHE A 229 -1.58 -15.02 -30.07
C PHE A 229 -2.77 -15.35 -29.15
N ILE A 230 -2.50 -16.22 -28.21
CA ILE A 230 -3.35 -16.46 -27.04
C ILE A 230 -2.49 -16.15 -25.81
N GLN A 231 -2.99 -15.33 -24.91
CA GLN A 231 -2.33 -14.99 -23.67
C GLN A 231 -3.31 -15.17 -22.52
N ALA A 232 -2.84 -15.78 -21.44
CA ALA A 232 -3.53 -15.80 -20.16
C ALA A 232 -2.56 -15.42 -19.05
N ASP A 233 -3.04 -14.70 -18.06
CA ASP A 233 -2.30 -14.36 -16.86
C ASP A 233 -3.14 -14.62 -15.61
N TYR A 234 -2.45 -15.00 -14.56
CA TYR A 234 -2.99 -15.24 -13.24
C TYR A 234 -2.23 -14.39 -12.22
N GLN A 235 -2.97 -13.71 -11.35
CA GLN A 235 -2.45 -13.00 -10.20
C GLN A 235 -3.03 -13.60 -8.93
N HIS A 236 -2.16 -13.83 -7.94
CA HIS A 236 -2.55 -14.19 -6.59
C HIS A 236 -1.78 -13.34 -5.58
N ASP A 237 -2.52 -12.73 -4.64
CA ASP A 237 -1.96 -12.11 -3.45
C ASP A 237 -2.63 -12.76 -2.23
N SER A 238 -1.82 -13.26 -1.30
CA SER A 238 -2.32 -13.91 -0.08
C SER A 238 -3.15 -12.95 0.77
N ALA A 239 -3.99 -13.50 1.63
CA ALA A 239 -4.85 -12.70 2.50
C ALA A 239 -4.04 -11.72 3.36
N VAL A 240 -4.49 -10.47 3.43
CA VAL A 240 -3.88 -9.42 4.25
C VAL A 240 -4.97 -8.57 4.91
N ASP A 241 -4.71 -8.14 6.13
CA ASP A 241 -5.55 -7.13 6.78
C ASP A 241 -5.38 -5.78 6.04
N ILE A 242 -6.49 -5.25 5.50
CA ILE A 242 -6.49 -3.98 4.75
C ILE A 242 -6.70 -2.76 5.65
N ARG A 243 -6.77 -2.96 6.95
CA ARG A 243 -6.90 -1.90 7.95
C ARG A 243 -5.66 -1.84 8.81
N ALA A 244 -5.29 -0.63 9.20
CA ALA A 244 -4.24 -0.49 10.20
C ALA A 244 -4.55 -1.40 11.41
N ALA A 245 -3.52 -2.07 11.93
CA ALA A 245 -3.64 -3.07 13.00
C ALA A 245 -4.39 -2.59 14.26
N GLY A 246 -4.76 -1.33 14.29
CA GLY A 246 -5.48 -0.68 15.36
C GLY A 246 -7.00 -0.76 15.33
N ASP A 247 -7.59 -1.20 14.27
CA ASP A 247 -9.06 -1.18 14.13
C ASP A 247 -9.76 -2.46 14.62
N LEU A 248 -9.02 -3.31 15.34
CA LEU A 248 -9.50 -4.63 15.76
C LEU A 248 -10.67 -4.61 16.74
N ASN A 249 -10.87 -3.52 17.48
CA ASN A 249 -11.90 -3.47 18.52
C ASN A 249 -13.28 -3.02 18.06
N ASN A 250 -13.42 -2.45 16.87
CA ASN A 250 -14.73 -2.25 16.24
C ASN A 250 -15.27 -3.50 15.53
N ALA A 251 -14.54 -4.61 15.62
CA ALA A 251 -14.95 -5.90 15.06
C ALA A 251 -16.26 -6.44 15.62
N ASN A 252 -16.76 -5.90 16.73
CA ASN A 252 -17.98 -6.39 17.36
C ASN A 252 -19.27 -5.93 16.68
N LEU A 253 -19.16 -5.05 15.69
CA LEU A 253 -20.39 -4.38 15.35
C LEU A 253 -21.09 -4.84 14.09
N LEU A 254 -20.60 -5.54 13.18
CA LEU A 254 -21.40 -5.94 11.99
C LEU A 254 -20.59 -6.73 10.95
N LEU A 255 -19.32 -6.94 11.18
CA LEU A 255 -18.40 -7.31 10.12
C LEU A 255 -17.82 -8.72 10.35
N GLY A 256 -18.66 -9.65 10.74
CA GLY A 256 -18.35 -11.08 10.68
C GLY A 256 -18.06 -11.59 9.25
N ALA A 257 -18.11 -10.71 8.27
CA ALA A 257 -17.73 -11.01 6.91
C ALA A 257 -16.23 -10.74 6.71
N ARG A 258 -15.44 -11.79 6.45
CA ARG A 258 -14.01 -11.72 6.11
C ARG A 258 -13.69 -10.64 5.06
N GLY A 259 -14.57 -10.44 4.07
CA GLY A 259 -14.37 -9.50 2.97
C GLY A 259 -14.29 -8.02 3.34
N PHE A 260 -14.59 -7.62 4.58
CA PHE A 260 -14.43 -6.24 5.03
C PHE A 260 -13.11 -5.96 5.75
N ARG A 261 -12.42 -7.00 6.16
CA ARG A 261 -11.19 -6.86 6.92
C ARG A 261 -9.98 -7.34 6.15
N GLU A 262 -10.15 -8.40 5.41
CA GLU A 262 -9.08 -9.07 4.70
C GLU A 262 -9.28 -8.89 3.19
N ARG A 263 -8.18 -8.72 2.49
CA ARG A 263 -8.11 -8.77 1.03
C ARG A 263 -7.22 -9.92 0.63
N GLU A 264 -7.78 -10.81 -0.18
CA GLU A 264 -7.07 -11.83 -0.92
C GLU A 264 -7.40 -11.61 -2.40
N VAL A 265 -6.45 -11.80 -3.28
CA VAL A 265 -6.63 -11.63 -4.72
C VAL A 265 -6.38 -12.95 -5.43
N SER A 266 -7.30 -13.35 -6.32
CA SER A 266 -7.13 -14.52 -7.19
C SER A 266 -7.80 -14.24 -8.53
N MET A 267 -7.05 -13.67 -9.46
CA MET A 267 -7.59 -13.09 -10.68
C MET A 267 -6.97 -13.73 -11.91
N VAL A 268 -7.82 -14.08 -12.89
CA VAL A 268 -7.39 -14.53 -14.21
C VAL A 268 -7.80 -13.51 -15.25
N ASN A 269 -6.86 -13.18 -16.14
CA ASN A 269 -7.13 -12.41 -17.35
C ASN A 269 -6.75 -13.25 -18.57
N ALA A 270 -7.38 -12.98 -19.72
CA ALA A 270 -7.00 -13.61 -20.97
C ALA A 270 -7.22 -12.67 -22.15
N SER A 271 -6.44 -12.87 -23.19
CA SER A 271 -6.61 -12.18 -24.46
C SER A 271 -6.24 -13.08 -25.64
N PHE A 272 -6.90 -12.82 -26.75
CA PHE A 272 -6.67 -13.43 -28.06
C PHE A 272 -6.49 -12.33 -29.08
N GLY A 273 -5.48 -12.45 -29.94
CA GLY A 273 -5.22 -11.49 -31.00
C GLY A 273 -5.03 -12.16 -32.35
N LEU A 274 -5.41 -11.48 -33.42
CA LEU A 274 -5.14 -11.83 -34.83
C LEU A 274 -4.76 -10.59 -35.58
N SER A 275 -3.70 -10.71 -36.39
CA SER A 275 -3.19 -9.65 -37.27
C SER A 275 -3.13 -10.13 -38.71
N ARG A 276 -3.58 -9.29 -39.65
CA ARG A 276 -3.47 -9.53 -41.10
C ARG A 276 -3.28 -8.24 -41.86
N GLY A 277 -2.12 -8.07 -42.51
CA GLY A 277 -1.79 -6.83 -43.19
C GLY A 277 -1.86 -5.63 -42.23
N ASP A 278 -2.68 -4.65 -42.55
CA ASP A 278 -2.83 -3.42 -41.77
C ASP A 278 -3.84 -3.56 -40.62
N TRP A 279 -4.45 -4.74 -40.42
CA TRP A 279 -5.51 -4.95 -39.45
C TRP A 279 -5.07 -5.78 -38.25
N ASP A 280 -5.39 -5.32 -37.05
CA ASP A 280 -5.21 -6.01 -35.79
C ASP A 280 -6.54 -6.11 -35.06
N LEU A 281 -6.96 -7.33 -34.72
CA LEU A 281 -8.10 -7.62 -33.85
C LEU A 281 -7.58 -8.17 -32.52
N ARG A 282 -8.04 -7.61 -31.40
CA ARG A 282 -7.79 -8.16 -30.07
C ARG A 282 -9.11 -8.31 -29.32
N VAL A 283 -9.37 -9.49 -28.77
CA VAL A 283 -10.45 -9.77 -27.82
C VAL A 283 -9.82 -10.03 -26.46
N TRP A 284 -10.38 -9.47 -25.39
CA TRP A 284 -9.82 -9.58 -24.07
C TRP A 284 -10.88 -9.68 -22.99
N GLY A 285 -10.53 -10.31 -21.89
CA GLY A 285 -11.31 -10.34 -20.66
C GLY A 285 -10.39 -10.13 -19.46
N ARG A 286 -10.84 -9.34 -18.51
CA ARG A 286 -10.18 -9.07 -17.25
C ARG A 286 -11.03 -9.53 -16.10
N ASN A 287 -10.38 -10.02 -15.03
CA ASN A 287 -11.04 -10.58 -13.87
C ASN A 287 -12.08 -11.65 -14.29
N LEU A 288 -11.66 -12.64 -15.09
CA LEU A 288 -12.55 -13.68 -15.59
C LEU A 288 -13.12 -14.57 -14.49
N THR A 289 -12.41 -14.66 -13.37
CA THR A 289 -12.87 -15.32 -12.13
C THR A 289 -14.00 -14.60 -11.45
N ASP A 290 -14.21 -13.30 -11.79
CA ASP A 290 -15.15 -12.39 -11.13
C ASP A 290 -14.91 -12.27 -9.63
N ASP A 291 -13.64 -12.30 -9.26
CA ASP A 291 -13.21 -12.16 -7.88
C ASP A 291 -13.47 -10.73 -7.39
N GLN A 292 -14.01 -10.59 -6.19
CA GLN A 292 -14.43 -9.31 -5.64
C GLN A 292 -13.82 -9.11 -4.26
N TRP A 293 -13.09 -8.01 -4.13
CA TRP A 293 -12.47 -7.62 -2.86
C TRP A 293 -12.54 -6.11 -2.64
N LEU A 294 -12.32 -5.69 -1.41
CA LEU A 294 -12.11 -4.28 -1.10
C LEU A 294 -10.62 -3.93 -1.19
N ILE A 295 -10.33 -2.87 -1.94
CA ILE A 295 -8.98 -2.30 -2.01
C ILE A 295 -8.60 -1.72 -0.65
N THR A 296 -9.53 -0.98 -0.05
CA THR A 296 -9.42 -0.42 1.30
C THR A 296 -10.81 -0.12 1.83
N ASN A 297 -10.91 -0.01 3.15
CA ASN A 297 -12.11 0.50 3.82
C ASN A 297 -11.73 1.36 5.04
N PHE A 298 -12.66 2.20 5.45
CA PHE A 298 -12.51 3.06 6.62
C PHE A 298 -13.88 3.39 7.23
N PRO A 299 -13.93 3.76 8.53
CA PRO A 299 -15.17 4.20 9.15
C PRO A 299 -15.74 5.42 8.44
N GLY A 300 -17.05 5.45 8.26
CA GLY A 300 -17.73 6.61 7.70
C GLY A 300 -17.56 7.82 8.61
N VAL A 301 -17.03 8.92 8.05
CA VAL A 301 -16.85 10.17 8.80
C VAL A 301 -18.20 10.72 9.22
N ALA A 302 -18.37 11.00 10.51
CA ALA A 302 -19.62 11.50 11.11
C ALA A 302 -20.86 10.59 10.93
N GLN A 303 -20.67 9.32 10.62
CA GLN A 303 -21.74 8.32 10.48
C GLN A 303 -21.41 7.10 11.35
N THR A 304 -21.74 7.15 12.62
CA THR A 304 -21.47 6.07 13.57
C THR A 304 -22.02 4.74 13.08
N GLY A 305 -21.21 3.69 13.07
CA GLY A 305 -21.59 2.34 12.68
C GLY A 305 -21.61 2.10 11.17
N THR A 306 -21.21 3.07 10.35
CA THR A 306 -21.06 2.89 8.90
C THR A 306 -19.59 2.75 8.49
N TRP A 307 -19.39 2.05 7.38
CA TRP A 307 -18.08 1.86 6.74
C TRP A 307 -18.20 2.22 5.26
N THR A 308 -17.14 2.84 4.75
CA THR A 308 -16.98 3.13 3.33
C THR A 308 -15.84 2.27 2.80
N GLY A 309 -16.04 1.64 1.66
CA GLY A 309 -15.03 0.81 1.01
C GLY A 309 -14.96 1.07 -0.48
N TYR A 310 -13.79 0.82 -1.05
CA TYR A 310 -13.56 0.85 -2.49
C TYR A 310 -13.39 -0.58 -2.99
N GLY A 311 -14.29 -1.02 -3.88
CA GLY A 311 -14.20 -2.31 -4.55
C GLY A 311 -13.17 -2.31 -5.66
N ASN A 312 -12.67 -3.50 -6.01
CA ASN A 312 -11.87 -3.72 -7.21
C ASN A 312 -12.71 -3.59 -8.48
N GLN A 313 -12.05 -3.60 -9.63
CA GLN A 313 -12.72 -3.64 -10.92
C GLN A 313 -13.42 -5.01 -11.10
N PRO A 314 -14.73 -5.05 -11.39
CA PRO A 314 -15.43 -6.29 -11.69
C PRO A 314 -14.94 -6.90 -13.00
N ARG A 315 -15.42 -8.11 -13.31
CA ARG A 315 -15.16 -8.74 -14.62
C ARG A 315 -15.58 -7.82 -15.77
N THR A 316 -14.62 -7.63 -16.68
CA THR A 316 -14.82 -6.83 -17.90
C THR A 316 -14.29 -7.58 -19.12
N TYR A 317 -14.86 -7.35 -20.25
CA TYR A 317 -14.40 -7.90 -21.53
C TYR A 317 -14.65 -6.91 -22.67
N GLY A 318 -13.86 -7.04 -23.72
CA GLY A 318 -13.99 -6.14 -24.85
C GLY A 318 -13.26 -6.66 -26.08
N ALA A 319 -13.47 -5.95 -27.18
CA ALA A 319 -12.77 -6.15 -28.42
C ALA A 319 -12.20 -4.81 -28.92
N THR A 320 -11.02 -4.88 -29.50
CA THR A 320 -10.34 -3.74 -30.12
C THR A 320 -9.99 -4.09 -31.55
N LEU A 321 -10.42 -3.28 -32.51
CA LEU A 321 -10.02 -3.37 -33.90
C LEU A 321 -9.17 -2.15 -34.22
N LYS A 322 -7.95 -2.38 -34.69
CA LYS A 322 -7.00 -1.34 -35.10
C LYS A 322 -6.70 -1.51 -36.58
N ARG A 323 -6.59 -0.39 -37.30
CA ARG A 323 -6.05 -0.32 -38.65
C ARG A 323 -4.88 0.64 -38.68
N ASN A 324 -3.77 0.18 -39.24
CA ASN A 324 -2.61 1.01 -39.54
C ASN A 324 -2.77 1.60 -40.96
N PHE A 325 -2.41 2.87 -41.18
CA PHE A 325 -2.56 3.56 -42.47
C PHE A 325 -1.21 3.93 -43.05
#